data_16b05bf07af4e69384010a07b76394a4
#
_entry.id   16b05bf07af4e69384010a07b76394a4
#
_cell.length_a   1.000
_cell.length_b   1.000
_cell.length_c   1.000
_cell.angle_alpha   90.00
_cell.angle_beta   90.00
_cell.angle_gamma   90.00
#
_symmetry.space_group_name_H-M   'P 1'
#
loop_
_entity.id
_entity.type
_entity.pdbx_description
1 polymer ?
#
loop_
_entity_poly.entity_id
_entity_poly.type
_entity_poly.pdbx_seq_one_letter_code
_entity_poly.pdbx_strand_id
1 'polypeptide(L)'
;MSDVGQLFEENAALIALLNTSDRKRDSWPSIANSVEREGSAVRLLMHEIDPSANPLFDDEDPEDYENGCPTLFGDDEFGSPPRRRAELEQAREAARAELRTWADTGLDFISVLDERYPNRLRQVVDMPPFLFADGTMKQDELGVSVVGSRKATPDALAFARDTADMLVDEHLTVIAGLAAGIDAEAHRQTLADGGRTVAFIGTGITRQYPPQNRDLQREIGGRGLVLSQFWPGQPPTRYTFPMRNASMSGYGIATVVVQAGEHSGTRIQARQAQQHGRPVILRDQVAETTQWGRNLIGRPGVYIVSTVDDVRNALDDILNTDRIMQTALDQLIGAYAETR
;
A
#
# COMPACT_ATOMS: atom_id res chain seq x y z
N MET A 1 -15.34 24.90 7.19
CA MET A 1 -14.79 23.84 8.07
C MET A 1 -13.27 23.95 7.98
N SER A 2 -12.52 23.72 9.07
CA SER A 2 -11.07 23.61 8.97
C SER A 2 -10.70 22.36 8.17
N ASP A 3 -9.53 22.33 7.49
CA ASP A 3 -9.07 21.18 6.70
C ASP A 3 -9.09 19.88 7.52
N VAL A 4 -8.76 19.94 8.82
CA VAL A 4 -8.82 18.81 9.75
C VAL A 4 -10.27 18.29 9.94
N GLY A 5 -11.25 19.20 10.03
CA GLY A 5 -12.65 18.83 10.17
C GLY A 5 -13.21 18.19 8.89
N GLN A 6 -12.73 18.63 7.73
CA GLN A 6 -13.11 18.06 6.45
C GLN A 6 -12.56 16.64 6.30
N LEU A 7 -11.25 16.44 6.56
CA LEU A 7 -10.61 15.12 6.49
C LEU A 7 -11.26 14.12 7.47
N PHE A 8 -11.69 14.58 8.66
CA PHE A 8 -12.40 13.74 9.62
C PHE A 8 -13.72 13.18 9.04
N GLU A 9 -14.51 14.04 8.36
CA GLU A 9 -15.77 13.62 7.73
C GLU A 9 -15.54 12.69 6.51
N GLU A 10 -14.49 12.95 5.73
CA GLU A 10 -14.06 12.09 4.64
C GLU A 10 -13.65 10.71 5.15
N ASN A 11 -12.89 10.65 6.23
CA ASN A 11 -12.46 9.41 6.87
C ASN A 11 -13.68 8.62 7.42
N ALA A 12 -14.65 9.31 8.03
CA ALA A 12 -15.86 8.65 8.52
C ALA A 12 -16.70 8.06 7.38
N ALA A 13 -16.80 8.76 6.25
CA ALA A 13 -17.48 8.26 5.05
C ALA A 13 -16.74 7.05 4.44
N LEU A 14 -15.42 7.11 4.34
CA LEU A 14 -14.60 5.99 3.85
C LEU A 14 -14.80 4.73 4.70
N ILE A 15 -14.72 4.86 6.03
CA ILE A 15 -14.92 3.74 6.96
C ILE A 15 -16.33 3.17 6.83
N ALA A 16 -17.35 4.02 6.67
CA ALA A 16 -18.73 3.58 6.45
C ALA A 16 -18.85 2.75 5.16
N LEU A 17 -18.28 3.22 4.04
CA LEU A 17 -18.24 2.49 2.78
C LEU A 17 -17.57 1.12 2.94
N LEU A 18 -16.40 1.07 3.61
CA LEU A 18 -15.66 -0.17 3.83
C LEU A 18 -16.42 -1.19 4.71
N ASN A 19 -17.14 -0.70 5.73
CA ASN A 19 -17.88 -1.56 6.66
C ASN A 19 -19.20 -2.08 6.07
N THR A 20 -19.81 -1.34 5.13
CA THR A 20 -21.09 -1.69 4.50
C THR A 20 -20.94 -2.29 3.10
N SER A 21 -19.72 -2.37 2.57
CA SER A 21 -19.47 -2.94 1.25
C SER A 21 -19.82 -4.42 1.17
N ASP A 22 -20.45 -4.83 0.06
CA ASP A 22 -20.55 -6.25 -0.27
C ASP A 22 -19.20 -6.73 -0.79
N ARG A 23 -18.44 -7.43 0.08
CA ARG A 23 -17.12 -7.97 -0.23
C ARG A 23 -17.04 -8.85 -1.50
N LYS A 24 -18.17 -9.25 -2.05
CA LYS A 24 -18.25 -9.99 -3.32
C LYS A 24 -18.26 -9.07 -4.52
N ARG A 25 -18.75 -7.84 -4.37
CA ARG A 25 -18.83 -6.82 -5.42
C ARG A 25 -17.72 -5.78 -5.29
N ASP A 26 -17.46 -5.30 -4.05
CA ASP A 26 -16.59 -4.16 -3.79
C ASP A 26 -15.42 -4.57 -2.92
N SER A 27 -14.28 -4.84 -3.55
CA SER A 27 -13.05 -5.05 -2.80
C SER A 27 -12.53 -3.72 -2.20
N TRP A 28 -11.82 -3.78 -1.09
CA TRP A 28 -11.21 -2.60 -0.48
C TRP A 28 -10.35 -1.77 -1.46
N PRO A 29 -9.49 -2.39 -2.31
CA PRO A 29 -8.79 -1.63 -3.34
C PRO A 29 -9.72 -0.96 -4.36
N SER A 30 -10.85 -1.58 -4.72
CA SER A 30 -11.83 -0.97 -5.61
C SER A 30 -12.43 0.31 -5.00
N ILE A 31 -12.82 0.25 -3.72
CA ILE A 31 -13.32 1.42 -2.99
C ILE A 31 -12.23 2.50 -2.89
N ALA A 32 -10.99 2.12 -2.55
CA ALA A 32 -9.88 3.04 -2.47
C ALA A 32 -9.64 3.78 -3.80
N ASN A 33 -9.59 3.05 -4.91
CA ASN A 33 -9.42 3.64 -6.25
C ASN A 33 -10.60 4.54 -6.65
N SER A 34 -11.83 4.19 -6.25
CA SER A 34 -13.01 5.03 -6.51
C SER A 34 -12.96 6.33 -5.70
N VAL A 35 -12.59 6.26 -4.42
CA VAL A 35 -12.44 7.43 -3.54
C VAL A 35 -11.28 8.33 -4.01
N GLU A 36 -10.16 7.75 -4.41
CA GLU A 36 -9.02 8.49 -4.96
C GLU A 36 -9.40 9.25 -6.24
N ARG A 37 -10.10 8.59 -7.17
CA ARG A 37 -10.54 9.20 -8.42
C ARG A 37 -11.56 10.31 -8.20
N GLU A 38 -12.50 10.11 -7.27
CA GLU A 38 -13.54 11.08 -6.91
C GLU A 38 -12.97 12.24 -6.08
N GLY A 39 -11.85 12.02 -5.38
CA GLY A 39 -11.26 12.96 -4.43
C GLY A 39 -12.11 13.19 -3.17
N SER A 40 -13.16 12.36 -2.94
CA SER A 40 -14.04 12.48 -1.78
C SER A 40 -14.81 11.17 -1.50
N ALA A 41 -14.66 10.65 -0.29
CA ALA A 41 -15.46 9.54 0.20
C ALA A 41 -16.88 9.97 0.57
N VAL A 42 -17.05 11.22 1.01
CA VAL A 42 -18.37 11.80 1.29
C VAL A 42 -19.22 11.84 0.04
N ARG A 43 -18.68 12.31 -1.09
CA ARG A 43 -19.40 12.31 -2.36
C ARG A 43 -19.77 10.90 -2.81
N LEU A 44 -18.84 9.97 -2.76
CA LEU A 44 -19.09 8.56 -3.09
C LEU A 44 -20.19 7.95 -2.22
N LEU A 45 -20.17 8.21 -0.91
CA LEU A 45 -21.19 7.76 0.04
C LEU A 45 -22.56 8.38 -0.28
N MET A 46 -22.61 9.68 -0.59
CA MET A 46 -23.87 10.36 -0.96
C MET A 46 -24.44 9.81 -2.27
N HIS A 47 -23.62 9.46 -3.23
CA HIS A 47 -24.03 8.77 -4.45
C HIS A 47 -24.69 7.41 -4.18
N GLU A 48 -24.18 6.65 -3.20
CA GLU A 48 -24.82 5.42 -2.78
C GLU A 48 -26.13 5.63 -2.00
N ILE A 49 -26.27 6.78 -1.31
CA ILE A 49 -27.49 7.16 -0.60
C ILE A 49 -28.55 7.67 -1.58
N ASP A 50 -28.17 8.49 -2.52
CA ASP A 50 -29.04 9.08 -3.55
C ASP A 50 -28.34 9.12 -4.92
N PRO A 51 -28.53 8.09 -5.75
CA PRO A 51 -27.93 8.02 -7.07
C PRO A 51 -28.40 9.12 -8.03
N SER A 52 -29.51 9.80 -7.74
CA SER A 52 -30.03 10.93 -8.56
C SER A 52 -29.30 12.25 -8.29
N ALA A 53 -28.60 12.36 -7.17
CA ALA A 53 -27.78 13.53 -6.80
C ALA A 53 -26.37 13.45 -7.44
N ASN A 54 -26.29 13.29 -8.78
CA ASN A 54 -25.00 13.24 -9.48
C ASN A 54 -24.59 14.63 -9.94
N PRO A 55 -23.56 15.28 -9.35
CA PRO A 55 -23.11 16.60 -9.74
C PRO A 55 -22.49 16.66 -11.15
N LEU A 56 -22.25 15.52 -11.81
CA LEU A 56 -21.79 15.48 -13.19
C LEU A 56 -22.89 15.78 -14.21
N PHE A 57 -24.16 15.86 -13.80
CA PHE A 57 -25.31 16.17 -14.65
C PHE A 57 -26.00 17.49 -14.29
N ASP A 58 -25.53 18.22 -13.28
CA ASP A 58 -26.14 19.50 -12.87
C ASP A 58 -25.80 20.69 -13.79
N ASP A 59 -24.87 20.53 -14.74
CA ASP A 59 -24.45 21.59 -15.69
C ASP A 59 -25.02 21.42 -17.13
N GLU A 60 -25.87 20.42 -17.38
CA GLU A 60 -26.53 20.29 -18.69
C GLU A 60 -27.96 20.81 -18.64
N ASP A 61 -28.26 21.78 -19.54
CA ASP A 61 -29.54 22.44 -19.70
C ASP A 61 -30.68 21.42 -19.89
N PRO A 62 -31.81 21.53 -19.20
CA PRO A 62 -32.92 20.57 -19.28
C PRO A 62 -33.59 20.46 -20.64
N GLU A 63 -33.26 21.35 -21.61
CA GLU A 63 -33.91 21.40 -22.93
C GLU A 63 -33.38 20.36 -23.94
N ASP A 64 -32.26 19.65 -23.65
CA ASP A 64 -31.68 18.68 -24.60
C ASP A 64 -32.24 17.24 -24.50
N TYR A 65 -33.15 16.95 -23.58
CA TYR A 65 -33.71 15.61 -23.36
C TYR A 65 -35.06 15.31 -24.03
N GLU A 66 -35.58 16.18 -24.89
CA GLU A 66 -36.88 15.91 -25.59
C GLU A 66 -36.82 14.92 -26.75
N ASN A 67 -35.65 14.35 -27.09
CA ASN A 67 -35.55 13.32 -28.12
C ASN A 67 -35.05 11.98 -27.57
N GLY A 68 -36.01 11.24 -27.08
CA GLY A 68 -36.07 9.82 -26.75
C GLY A 68 -34.84 8.95 -27.04
N CYS A 69 -33.92 8.83 -26.07
CA CYS A 69 -33.11 7.62 -25.94
C CYS A 69 -33.90 6.60 -25.08
N PRO A 70 -34.18 5.37 -25.56
CA PRO A 70 -34.89 4.40 -24.75
C PRO A 70 -34.01 4.02 -23.60
N THR A 71 -34.43 4.30 -22.36
CA THR A 71 -33.82 3.77 -21.14
C THR A 71 -33.88 2.25 -21.20
N LEU A 72 -32.72 1.60 -21.23
CA LEU A 72 -32.61 0.14 -21.28
C LEU A 72 -33.01 -0.53 -19.94
N PHE A 73 -33.43 0.26 -18.96
CA PHE A 73 -33.88 -0.17 -17.63
C PHE A 73 -35.22 0.53 -17.34
N GLY A 74 -36.24 -0.26 -17.01
CA GLY A 74 -37.57 0.22 -16.68
C GLY A 74 -37.57 1.18 -15.50
N ASP A 75 -38.64 1.98 -15.44
CA ASP A 75 -38.98 3.01 -14.44
C ASP A 75 -39.17 2.42 -13.02
N ASP A 76 -38.16 1.75 -12.46
CA ASP A 76 -38.17 1.34 -11.07
C ASP A 76 -37.32 2.32 -10.26
N GLU A 77 -38.00 3.11 -9.43
CA GLU A 77 -37.53 3.98 -8.35
C GLU A 77 -36.00 4.04 -8.14
N PHE A 78 -35.34 5.03 -8.75
CA PHE A 78 -33.92 5.34 -8.60
C PHE A 78 -33.63 6.07 -7.28
N GLY A 79 -33.83 5.38 -6.16
CA GLY A 79 -33.31 5.77 -4.86
C GLY A 79 -32.83 4.52 -4.14
N SER A 80 -31.72 4.59 -3.45
CA SER A 80 -31.35 3.47 -2.56
C SER A 80 -32.51 3.16 -1.63
N PRO A 81 -32.86 1.87 -1.41
CA PRO A 81 -33.96 1.53 -0.54
C PRO A 81 -33.78 2.26 0.81
N PRO A 82 -34.85 2.80 1.44
CA PRO A 82 -34.75 3.55 2.71
C PRO A 82 -33.92 2.83 3.79
N ARG A 83 -33.90 1.50 3.73
CA ARG A 83 -33.08 0.64 4.59
C ARG A 83 -31.58 0.80 4.34
N ARG A 84 -31.14 0.90 3.08
CA ARG A 84 -29.72 1.06 2.72
C ARG A 84 -29.19 2.43 3.13
N ARG A 85 -29.99 3.47 2.92
CA ARG A 85 -29.68 4.83 3.37
C ARG A 85 -29.47 4.89 4.89
N ALA A 86 -30.40 4.33 5.67
CA ALA A 86 -30.30 4.31 7.13
C ALA A 86 -29.07 3.51 7.61
N GLU A 87 -28.74 2.39 6.93
CA GLU A 87 -27.55 1.59 7.20
C GLU A 87 -26.27 2.39 7.00
N LEU A 88 -26.15 3.13 5.90
CA LEU A 88 -24.97 3.95 5.58
C LEU A 88 -24.82 5.13 6.55
N GLU A 89 -25.92 5.82 6.90
CA GLU A 89 -25.91 6.90 7.88
C GLU A 89 -25.51 6.40 9.27
N GLN A 90 -26.03 5.24 9.70
CA GLN A 90 -25.66 4.60 10.96
C GLN A 90 -24.17 4.17 10.95
N ALA A 91 -23.70 3.59 9.87
CA ALA A 91 -22.30 3.20 9.73
C ALA A 91 -21.36 4.42 9.79
N ARG A 92 -21.74 5.54 9.18
CA ARG A 92 -20.97 6.78 9.24
C ARG A 92 -20.89 7.34 10.67
N GLU A 93 -21.98 7.31 11.43
CA GLU A 93 -21.96 7.77 12.83
C GLU A 93 -21.09 6.85 13.71
N ALA A 94 -21.17 5.53 13.50
CA ALA A 94 -20.28 4.57 14.16
C ALA A 94 -18.80 4.85 13.82
N ALA A 95 -18.50 5.13 12.56
CA ALA A 95 -17.15 5.46 12.10
C ALA A 95 -16.59 6.73 12.76
N ARG A 96 -17.42 7.76 12.97
CA ARG A 96 -17.03 8.96 13.72
C ARG A 96 -16.63 8.65 15.16
N ALA A 97 -17.38 7.75 15.81
CA ALA A 97 -17.06 7.32 17.18
C ALA A 97 -15.77 6.51 17.24
N GLU A 98 -15.52 5.64 16.25
CA GLU A 98 -14.26 4.89 16.13
C GLU A 98 -13.06 5.83 15.91
N LEU A 99 -13.15 6.79 14.99
CA LEU A 99 -12.09 7.75 14.72
C LEU A 99 -11.72 8.58 15.96
N ARG A 100 -12.72 9.02 16.76
CA ARG A 100 -12.46 9.70 18.04
C ARG A 100 -11.74 8.79 19.02
N THR A 101 -12.19 7.54 19.15
CA THR A 101 -11.55 6.54 20.02
C THR A 101 -10.12 6.27 19.61
N TRP A 102 -9.82 6.18 18.31
CA TRP A 102 -8.46 5.99 17.82
C TRP A 102 -7.58 7.20 18.12
N ALA A 103 -8.08 8.41 17.89
CA ALA A 103 -7.37 9.63 18.23
C ALA A 103 -7.07 9.72 19.75
N ASP A 104 -8.05 9.42 20.60
CA ASP A 104 -7.91 9.44 22.05
C ASP A 104 -6.91 8.39 22.56
N THR A 105 -6.76 7.27 21.84
CA THR A 105 -5.80 6.19 22.16
C THR A 105 -4.46 6.35 21.46
N GLY A 106 -4.27 7.44 20.70
CA GLY A 106 -3.01 7.74 20.01
C GLY A 106 -2.75 6.87 18.77
N LEU A 107 -3.78 6.24 18.21
CA LEU A 107 -3.66 5.51 16.93
C LEU A 107 -3.71 6.51 15.77
N ASP A 108 -2.68 6.51 14.93
CA ASP A 108 -2.59 7.35 13.75
C ASP A 108 -3.23 6.66 12.54
N PHE A 109 -4.39 7.16 12.12
CA PHE A 109 -5.16 6.68 10.95
C PHE A 109 -4.90 7.58 9.75
N ILE A 110 -4.47 7.00 8.64
CA ILE A 110 -4.08 7.70 7.42
C ILE A 110 -4.86 7.08 6.25
N SER A 111 -5.83 7.81 5.71
CA SER A 111 -6.62 7.37 4.55
C SER A 111 -5.97 7.77 3.23
N VAL A 112 -6.46 7.23 2.11
CA VAL A 112 -6.07 7.64 0.75
C VAL A 112 -6.32 9.13 0.47
N LEU A 113 -7.17 9.81 1.26
CA LEU A 113 -7.46 11.24 1.16
C LEU A 113 -6.54 12.11 2.04
N ASP A 114 -5.72 11.50 2.91
CA ASP A 114 -4.73 12.21 3.70
C ASP A 114 -3.49 12.52 2.85
N GLU A 115 -2.99 13.75 2.93
CA GLU A 115 -1.77 14.17 2.22
C GLU A 115 -0.53 13.34 2.62
N ARG A 116 -0.51 12.80 3.85
CA ARG A 116 0.55 11.93 4.34
C ARG A 116 0.53 10.52 3.74
N TYR A 117 -0.56 10.16 3.01
CA TYR A 117 -0.64 8.83 2.42
C TYR A 117 0.45 8.65 1.35
N PRO A 118 1.20 7.52 1.36
CA PRO A 118 2.37 7.33 0.50
C PRO A 118 2.03 7.41 -0.99
N ASN A 119 2.66 8.34 -1.73
CA ASN A 119 2.42 8.53 -3.16
C ASN A 119 2.67 7.27 -3.99
N ARG A 120 3.68 6.46 -3.61
CA ARG A 120 3.96 5.20 -4.31
C ARG A 120 2.84 4.16 -4.17
N LEU A 121 2.12 4.15 -3.04
CA LEU A 121 0.97 3.26 -2.87
C LEU A 121 -0.25 3.71 -3.70
N ARG A 122 -0.40 5.01 -4.00
CA ARG A 122 -1.45 5.51 -4.91
C ARG A 122 -1.30 4.99 -6.33
N GLN A 123 -0.11 4.58 -6.72
CA GLN A 123 0.22 4.12 -8.07
C GLN A 123 -0.09 2.65 -8.34
N VAL A 124 -0.51 1.89 -7.32
CA VAL A 124 -0.74 0.45 -7.46
C VAL A 124 -2.21 0.08 -7.36
N VAL A 125 -2.63 -0.89 -8.17
CA VAL A 125 -4.03 -1.33 -8.24
C VAL A 125 -4.52 -1.93 -6.91
N ASP A 126 -3.62 -2.52 -6.13
CA ASP A 126 -3.89 -3.11 -4.81
C ASP A 126 -3.78 -2.09 -3.66
N MET A 127 -3.91 -0.80 -3.96
CA MET A 127 -3.84 0.30 -3.00
C MET A 127 -4.76 0.05 -1.80
N PRO A 128 -4.25 0.00 -0.55
CA PRO A 128 -5.09 -0.09 0.63
C PRO A 128 -5.83 1.24 0.88
N PRO A 129 -7.11 1.21 1.28
CA PRO A 129 -7.88 2.45 1.49
C PRO A 129 -7.38 3.29 2.66
N PHE A 130 -6.65 2.68 3.57
CA PHE A 130 -6.07 3.34 4.74
C PHE A 130 -4.85 2.59 5.26
N LEU A 131 -4.10 3.27 6.11
CA LEU A 131 -3.02 2.73 6.92
C LEU A 131 -3.20 3.20 8.37
N PHE A 132 -2.85 2.35 9.32
CA PHE A 132 -2.50 2.74 10.68
C PHE A 132 -0.99 2.81 10.77
N ALA A 133 -0.49 3.86 11.39
CA ALA A 133 0.94 4.12 11.54
C ALA A 133 1.35 4.14 13.03
N ASP A 134 2.54 3.58 13.33
CA ASP A 134 3.23 3.73 14.60
C ASP A 134 4.68 4.12 14.29
N GLY A 135 5.03 5.38 14.58
CA GLY A 135 6.31 5.98 14.24
C GLY A 135 6.18 7.18 13.30
N THR A 136 7.27 7.54 12.64
CA THR A 136 7.34 8.77 11.83
C THR A 136 7.10 8.49 10.35
N MET A 137 6.01 9.01 9.80
CA MET A 137 5.77 9.03 8.35
C MET A 137 6.76 9.96 7.64
N LYS A 138 7.24 9.54 6.47
CA LYS A 138 8.00 10.39 5.55
C LYS A 138 7.38 10.29 4.17
N GLN A 139 7.10 11.42 3.54
CA GLN A 139 6.69 11.45 2.14
C GLN A 139 7.86 11.10 1.23
N ASP A 140 7.53 10.50 0.08
CA ASP A 140 8.48 10.18 -1.00
C ASP A 140 9.73 9.40 -0.53
N GLU A 141 9.57 8.63 0.54
CA GLU A 141 10.63 7.81 1.11
C GLU A 141 11.12 6.76 0.10
N LEU A 142 12.41 6.81 -0.23
CA LEU A 142 13.05 5.80 -1.06
C LEU A 142 13.39 4.59 -0.20
N GLY A 143 12.63 3.51 -0.37
CA GLY A 143 12.83 2.31 0.41
C GLY A 143 12.89 1.05 -0.45
N VAL A 144 13.68 0.09 -0.02
CA VAL A 144 13.89 -1.20 -0.68
C VAL A 144 13.37 -2.32 0.22
N SER A 145 12.48 -3.15 -0.32
CA SER A 145 11.96 -4.32 0.39
C SER A 145 13.02 -5.44 0.42
N VAL A 146 13.42 -5.87 1.63
CA VAL A 146 14.33 -7.01 1.82
C VAL A 146 13.54 -8.16 2.43
N VAL A 147 13.37 -9.24 1.67
CA VAL A 147 12.43 -10.31 2.01
C VAL A 147 13.01 -11.71 1.78
N GLY A 148 12.46 -12.69 2.52
CA GLY A 148 12.91 -14.05 2.30
C GLY A 148 12.33 -15.08 3.25
N SER A 149 13.08 -16.18 3.39
CA SER A 149 12.71 -17.33 4.20
C SER A 149 12.59 -17.02 5.69
N ARG A 150 11.54 -17.53 6.32
CA ARG A 150 11.40 -17.53 7.79
C ARG A 150 12.39 -18.46 8.48
N LYS A 151 12.89 -19.46 7.75
CA LYS A 151 13.92 -20.42 8.17
C LYS A 151 15.14 -20.24 7.25
N ALA A 152 15.78 -19.10 7.37
CA ALA A 152 16.92 -18.74 6.53
C ALA A 152 18.20 -19.50 6.95
N THR A 153 19.04 -19.79 5.95
CA THR A 153 20.38 -20.32 6.20
C THR A 153 21.29 -19.23 6.78
N PRO A 154 22.40 -19.59 7.49
CA PRO A 154 23.36 -18.61 7.98
C PRO A 154 23.92 -17.69 6.89
N ASP A 155 24.17 -18.22 5.70
CA ASP A 155 24.62 -17.49 4.53
C ASP A 155 23.56 -16.49 4.03
N ALA A 156 22.29 -16.89 3.99
CA ALA A 156 21.20 -15.98 3.61
C ALA A 156 20.97 -14.87 4.65
N LEU A 157 21.16 -15.17 5.95
CA LEU A 157 21.10 -14.15 7.00
C LEU A 157 22.27 -13.16 6.87
N ALA A 158 23.49 -13.65 6.57
CA ALA A 158 24.64 -12.78 6.30
C ALA A 158 24.36 -11.87 5.12
N PHE A 159 23.89 -12.41 3.99
CA PHE A 159 23.54 -11.62 2.81
C PHE A 159 22.45 -10.56 3.11
N ALA A 160 21.46 -10.89 3.96
CA ALA A 160 20.43 -9.93 4.35
C ALA A 160 21.00 -8.79 5.22
N ARG A 161 21.93 -9.08 6.15
CA ARG A 161 22.65 -8.07 6.94
C ARG A 161 23.46 -7.14 6.03
N ASP A 162 24.31 -7.73 5.20
CA ASP A 162 25.19 -6.97 4.31
C ASP A 162 24.39 -6.12 3.31
N THR A 163 23.22 -6.62 2.85
CA THR A 163 22.29 -5.85 2.04
C THR A 163 21.69 -4.69 2.84
N ALA A 164 21.28 -4.91 4.08
CA ALA A 164 20.71 -3.84 4.92
C ALA A 164 21.76 -2.77 5.27
N ASP A 165 22.99 -3.16 5.58
CA ASP A 165 24.14 -2.29 5.81
C ASP A 165 24.41 -1.41 4.59
N MET A 166 24.50 -2.03 3.41
CA MET A 166 24.66 -1.31 2.15
C MET A 166 23.52 -0.31 1.88
N LEU A 167 22.26 -0.68 2.17
CA LEU A 167 21.12 0.22 2.00
C LEU A 167 21.19 1.42 2.96
N VAL A 168 21.68 1.23 4.19
CA VAL A 168 21.90 2.33 5.15
C VAL A 168 22.98 3.28 4.64
N ASP A 169 24.08 2.76 4.14
CA ASP A 169 25.18 3.56 3.56
C ASP A 169 24.70 4.40 2.35
N GLU A 170 23.81 3.84 1.53
CA GLU A 170 23.19 4.54 0.39
C GLU A 170 22.00 5.44 0.80
N HIS A 171 21.77 5.65 2.10
CA HIS A 171 20.67 6.45 2.65
C HIS A 171 19.26 5.99 2.20
N LEU A 172 19.11 4.70 1.89
CA LEU A 172 17.86 4.06 1.53
C LEU A 172 17.20 3.44 2.77
N THR A 173 15.87 3.50 2.81
CA THR A 173 15.10 2.86 3.87
C THR A 173 14.94 1.37 3.61
N VAL A 174 15.20 0.55 4.62
CA VAL A 174 14.93 -0.88 4.59
C VAL A 174 13.45 -1.13 4.88
N ILE A 175 12.77 -1.83 4.00
CA ILE A 175 11.37 -2.23 4.17
C ILE A 175 11.33 -3.75 4.35
N ALA A 176 10.59 -4.24 5.34
CA ALA A 176 10.34 -5.67 5.46
C ALA A 176 9.03 -5.97 6.20
N GLY A 177 8.68 -7.25 6.27
CA GLY A 177 7.38 -7.67 6.79
C GLY A 177 7.39 -8.13 8.25
N LEU A 178 8.44 -7.87 8.98
CA LEU A 178 8.62 -8.28 10.40
C LEU A 178 8.45 -9.80 10.64
N ALA A 179 8.56 -10.63 9.60
CA ALA A 179 8.54 -12.08 9.75
C ALA A 179 9.86 -12.56 10.42
N ALA A 180 9.86 -13.78 10.94
CA ALA A 180 11.11 -14.41 11.39
C ALA A 180 12.07 -14.61 10.20
N GLY A 181 13.35 -14.74 10.45
CA GLY A 181 14.39 -14.94 9.44
C GLY A 181 14.82 -13.67 8.75
N ILE A 182 14.80 -13.63 7.42
CA ILE A 182 15.35 -12.53 6.61
C ILE A 182 14.78 -11.17 7.00
N ASP A 183 13.46 -11.04 7.12
CA ASP A 183 12.80 -9.77 7.44
C ASP A 183 13.30 -9.19 8.77
N ALA A 184 13.30 -10.03 9.81
CA ALA A 184 13.75 -9.61 11.14
C ALA A 184 15.25 -9.29 11.19
N GLU A 185 16.05 -9.99 10.42
CA GLU A 185 17.49 -9.74 10.33
C GLU A 185 17.79 -8.41 9.66
N ALA A 186 17.12 -8.12 8.53
CA ALA A 186 17.24 -6.85 7.84
C ALA A 186 16.86 -5.67 8.74
N HIS A 187 15.73 -5.77 9.47
CA HIS A 187 15.34 -4.74 10.43
C HIS A 187 16.37 -4.51 11.54
N ARG A 188 16.89 -5.61 12.16
CA ARG A 188 17.87 -5.51 13.25
C ARG A 188 19.16 -4.87 12.80
N GLN A 189 19.68 -5.28 11.64
CA GLN A 189 20.90 -4.68 11.11
C GLN A 189 20.70 -3.20 10.84
N THR A 190 19.64 -2.82 10.13
CA THR A 190 19.33 -1.42 9.87
C THR A 190 19.29 -0.57 11.16
N LEU A 191 18.66 -1.09 12.22
CA LEU A 191 18.59 -0.37 13.50
C LEU A 191 19.95 -0.30 14.19
N ALA A 192 20.78 -1.35 14.09
CA ALA A 192 22.12 -1.38 14.65
C ALA A 192 23.03 -0.33 13.99
N ASP A 193 22.90 -0.13 12.69
CA ASP A 193 23.68 0.84 11.91
C ASP A 193 23.11 2.27 11.99
N GLY A 194 22.04 2.48 12.79
CA GLY A 194 21.39 3.79 12.93
C GLY A 194 20.56 4.20 11.72
N GLY A 195 20.31 3.30 10.80
CA GLY A 195 19.51 3.50 9.60
C GLY A 195 18.00 3.53 9.89
N ARG A 196 17.23 3.83 8.85
CA ARG A 196 15.77 3.87 8.90
C ARG A 196 15.15 2.60 8.36
N THR A 197 14.14 2.07 9.06
CA THR A 197 13.40 0.91 8.59
C THR A 197 11.89 1.09 8.74
N VAL A 198 11.14 0.49 7.81
CA VAL A 198 9.67 0.47 7.76
C VAL A 198 9.19 -0.98 7.79
N ALA A 199 8.40 -1.31 8.80
CA ALA A 199 7.79 -2.62 8.93
C ALA A 199 6.33 -2.60 8.48
N PHE A 200 5.99 -3.38 7.47
CA PHE A 200 4.58 -3.67 7.16
C PHE A 200 4.15 -4.92 7.93
N ILE A 201 3.07 -4.85 8.71
CA ILE A 201 2.60 -5.99 9.50
C ILE A 201 1.31 -6.60 8.93
N GLY A 202 1.19 -7.93 9.06
CA GLY A 202 0.01 -8.69 8.59
C GLY A 202 -1.10 -8.81 9.63
N THR A 203 -1.13 -7.90 10.61
CA THR A 203 -2.11 -7.82 11.70
C THR A 203 -2.52 -6.37 11.90
N GLY A 204 -3.57 -6.13 12.70
CA GLY A 204 -3.87 -4.78 13.16
C GLY A 204 -2.72 -4.18 13.99
N ILE A 205 -2.61 -2.85 13.99
CA ILE A 205 -1.50 -2.11 14.57
C ILE A 205 -1.29 -2.36 16.06
N THR A 206 -2.36 -2.66 16.81
CA THR A 206 -2.30 -2.97 18.25
C THR A 206 -1.81 -4.40 18.55
N ARG A 207 -1.59 -5.22 17.51
CA ARG A 207 -1.13 -6.59 17.63
C ARG A 207 0.37 -6.70 17.38
N GLN A 208 1.02 -7.61 18.10
CA GLN A 208 2.43 -7.94 17.94
C GLN A 208 2.57 -9.37 17.43
N TYR A 209 3.02 -9.53 16.18
CA TYR A 209 3.16 -10.82 15.55
C TYR A 209 4.33 -10.84 14.55
N PRO A 210 5.17 -11.88 14.55
CA PRO A 210 5.17 -13.04 15.49
C PRO A 210 5.64 -12.63 16.89
N PRO A 211 5.27 -13.37 17.95
CA PRO A 211 5.58 -12.99 19.34
C PRO A 211 7.07 -12.77 19.63
N GLN A 212 7.96 -13.51 18.96
CA GLN A 212 9.41 -13.36 19.11
C GLN A 212 9.97 -12.04 18.58
N ASN A 213 9.23 -11.33 17.72
CA ASN A 213 9.64 -10.04 17.16
C ASN A 213 8.90 -8.86 17.83
N ARG A 214 8.25 -9.08 18.99
CA ARG A 214 7.51 -8.04 19.72
C ARG A 214 8.37 -6.82 20.04
N ASP A 215 9.54 -7.06 20.61
CA ASP A 215 10.42 -5.97 21.02
C ASP A 215 11.02 -5.24 19.81
N LEU A 216 11.32 -5.98 18.75
CA LEU A 216 11.73 -5.41 17.46
C LEU A 216 10.63 -4.52 16.86
N GLN A 217 9.36 -4.95 16.91
CA GLN A 217 8.24 -4.13 16.44
C GLN A 217 8.15 -2.79 17.18
N ARG A 218 8.30 -2.80 18.53
CA ARG A 218 8.30 -1.57 19.33
C ARG A 218 9.50 -0.68 19.01
N GLU A 219 10.69 -1.27 18.85
CA GLU A 219 11.89 -0.51 18.50
C GLU A 219 11.74 0.16 17.12
N ILE A 220 11.16 -0.54 16.13
CA ILE A 220 10.87 0.03 14.82
C ILE A 220 9.86 1.17 14.93
N GLY A 221 8.79 1.04 15.71
CA GLY A 221 7.83 2.12 15.96
C GLY A 221 8.50 3.36 16.58
N GLY A 222 9.43 3.17 17.52
CA GLY A 222 10.14 4.28 18.18
C GLY A 222 11.22 4.97 17.34
N ARG A 223 11.82 4.30 16.35
CA ARG A 223 12.99 4.77 15.59
C ARG A 223 12.77 4.84 14.07
N GLY A 224 11.71 4.25 13.58
CA GLY A 224 11.35 4.13 12.17
C GLY A 224 9.85 4.29 11.97
N LEU A 225 9.22 3.22 11.42
CA LEU A 225 7.78 3.22 11.14
C LEU A 225 7.24 1.79 11.08
N VAL A 226 6.10 1.54 11.72
CA VAL A 226 5.29 0.33 11.52
C VAL A 226 3.99 0.72 10.85
N LEU A 227 3.63 0.02 9.77
CA LEU A 227 2.41 0.24 9.00
C LEU A 227 1.51 -0.98 8.99
N SER A 228 0.22 -0.76 9.12
CA SER A 228 -0.82 -1.77 9.01
C SER A 228 -2.01 -1.28 8.19
N GLN A 229 -2.45 -2.06 7.21
CA GLN A 229 -3.67 -1.81 6.43
C GLN A 229 -4.91 -2.52 7.01
N PHE A 230 -4.85 -2.96 8.25
CA PHE A 230 -5.90 -3.74 8.90
C PHE A 230 -6.47 -2.99 10.10
N TRP A 231 -7.73 -3.28 10.46
CA TRP A 231 -8.34 -2.72 11.67
C TRP A 231 -7.48 -3.00 12.91
N PRO A 232 -7.46 -2.10 13.91
CA PRO A 232 -6.44 -2.13 14.98
C PRO A 232 -6.28 -3.47 15.71
N GLY A 233 -7.38 -4.19 15.96
CA GLY A 233 -7.39 -5.48 16.64
C GLY A 233 -7.31 -6.72 15.74
N GLN A 234 -7.17 -6.57 14.43
CA GLN A 234 -7.21 -7.66 13.45
C GLN A 234 -6.16 -8.75 13.75
N PRO A 235 -6.55 -10.02 13.98
CA PRO A 235 -5.61 -11.11 14.16
C PRO A 235 -4.92 -11.50 12.85
N PRO A 236 -3.77 -12.21 12.89
CA PRO A 236 -3.11 -12.75 11.71
C PRO A 236 -4.00 -13.81 11.06
N THR A 237 -4.15 -13.74 9.73
CA THR A 237 -4.86 -14.73 8.92
C THR A 237 -4.06 -15.10 7.69
N ARG A 238 -4.43 -16.21 7.03
CA ARG A 238 -3.79 -16.62 5.76
C ARG A 238 -3.96 -15.58 4.64
N TYR A 239 -4.94 -14.69 4.74
CA TYR A 239 -5.26 -13.68 3.74
C TYR A 239 -4.51 -12.35 3.99
N THR A 240 -4.27 -12.01 5.27
CA THR A 240 -3.65 -10.72 5.61
C THR A 240 -2.19 -10.64 5.17
N PHE A 241 -1.45 -11.76 5.12
CA PHE A 241 -0.06 -11.74 4.68
C PHE A 241 0.13 -11.44 3.19
N PRO A 242 -0.62 -12.05 2.24
CA PRO A 242 -0.57 -11.64 0.84
C PRO A 242 -0.98 -10.18 0.61
N MET A 243 -2.01 -9.68 1.30
CA MET A 243 -2.44 -8.28 1.21
C MET A 243 -1.33 -7.33 1.70
N ARG A 244 -0.72 -7.62 2.86
CA ARG A 244 0.40 -6.88 3.38
C ARG A 244 1.60 -6.86 2.42
N ASN A 245 1.90 -8.00 1.78
CA ASN A 245 2.98 -8.09 0.81
C ASN A 245 2.73 -7.18 -0.42
N ALA A 246 1.49 -7.05 -0.87
CA ALA A 246 1.12 -6.13 -1.93
C ALA A 246 1.42 -4.67 -1.52
N SER A 247 0.97 -4.24 -0.34
CA SER A 247 1.28 -2.89 0.15
C SER A 247 2.78 -2.66 0.30
N MET A 248 3.51 -3.64 0.82
CA MET A 248 4.96 -3.54 0.99
C MET A 248 5.69 -3.39 -0.36
N SER A 249 5.30 -4.18 -1.38
CA SER A 249 5.88 -4.05 -2.73
C SER A 249 5.48 -2.76 -3.43
N GLY A 250 4.27 -2.24 -3.19
CA GLY A 250 3.80 -0.97 -3.74
C GLY A 250 4.49 0.25 -3.13
N TYR A 251 4.81 0.18 -1.84
CA TYR A 251 5.50 1.24 -1.11
C TYR A 251 6.98 1.38 -1.52
N GLY A 252 7.68 0.25 -1.72
CA GLY A 252 9.10 0.23 -2.07
C GLY A 252 9.38 0.60 -3.53
N ILE A 253 10.64 0.98 -3.80
CA ILE A 253 11.16 1.19 -5.16
C ILE A 253 11.57 -0.13 -5.83
N ALA A 254 11.97 -1.12 -5.04
CA ALA A 254 12.38 -2.45 -5.48
C ALA A 254 12.17 -3.49 -4.39
N THR A 255 12.23 -4.76 -4.76
CA THR A 255 12.17 -5.90 -3.83
C THR A 255 13.39 -6.81 -4.01
N VAL A 256 14.22 -6.92 -2.98
CA VAL A 256 15.35 -7.87 -2.90
C VAL A 256 14.85 -9.18 -2.28
N VAL A 257 14.94 -10.26 -3.04
CA VAL A 257 14.59 -11.62 -2.60
C VAL A 257 15.87 -12.37 -2.26
N VAL A 258 16.17 -12.50 -0.97
CA VAL A 258 17.43 -13.08 -0.47
C VAL A 258 17.41 -14.61 -0.52
N GLN A 259 16.35 -15.23 -0.03
CA GLN A 259 16.18 -16.68 -0.03
C GLN A 259 14.70 -17.06 -0.04
N ALA A 260 14.33 -18.00 -0.89
CA ALA A 260 12.96 -18.50 -0.94
C ALA A 260 12.90 -19.94 -1.43
N GLY A 261 11.93 -20.70 -0.97
CA GLY A 261 11.60 -22.02 -1.51
C GLY A 261 10.50 -21.97 -2.55
N GLU A 262 10.19 -23.10 -3.17
CA GLU A 262 9.19 -23.22 -4.25
C GLU A 262 7.78 -22.75 -3.83
N HIS A 263 7.37 -23.04 -2.60
CA HIS A 263 6.05 -22.67 -2.06
C HIS A 263 6.08 -21.50 -1.07
N SER A 264 7.11 -20.66 -1.15
CA SER A 264 7.28 -19.52 -0.26
C SER A 264 6.27 -18.40 -0.52
N GLY A 265 5.83 -17.72 0.56
CA GLY A 265 5.07 -16.45 0.44
C GLY A 265 5.85 -15.34 -0.27
N THR A 266 7.18 -15.41 -0.28
CA THR A 266 8.09 -14.50 -0.99
C THR A 266 7.89 -14.58 -2.51
N ARG A 267 7.53 -15.76 -3.06
CA ARG A 267 7.11 -15.90 -4.47
C ARG A 267 5.91 -15.01 -4.81
N ILE A 268 4.94 -14.93 -3.89
CA ILE A 268 3.74 -14.08 -4.07
C ILE A 268 4.17 -12.62 -4.13
N GLN A 269 5.06 -12.20 -3.23
CA GLN A 269 5.56 -10.83 -3.20
C GLN A 269 6.36 -10.47 -4.45
N ALA A 270 7.26 -11.32 -4.91
CA ALA A 270 7.99 -11.08 -6.16
C ALA A 270 7.04 -10.91 -7.37
N ARG A 271 5.97 -11.71 -7.44
CA ARG A 271 4.94 -11.55 -8.46
C ARG A 271 4.17 -10.22 -8.31
N GLN A 272 3.78 -9.85 -7.09
CA GLN A 272 3.10 -8.59 -6.82
C GLN A 272 3.98 -7.39 -7.18
N ALA A 273 5.27 -7.42 -6.83
CA ALA A 273 6.22 -6.38 -7.23
C ALA A 273 6.23 -6.19 -8.76
N GLN A 274 6.31 -7.28 -9.53
CA GLN A 274 6.24 -7.20 -10.99
C GLN A 274 4.90 -6.65 -11.50
N GLN A 275 3.77 -7.03 -10.89
CA GLN A 275 2.44 -6.51 -11.24
C GLN A 275 2.31 -5.01 -10.96
N HIS A 276 3.00 -4.51 -9.93
CA HIS A 276 3.09 -3.10 -9.58
C HIS A 276 4.13 -2.33 -10.43
N GLY A 277 4.80 -2.98 -11.39
CA GLY A 277 5.89 -2.36 -12.14
C GLY A 277 7.13 -2.07 -11.28
N ARG A 278 7.28 -2.73 -10.11
CA ARG A 278 8.44 -2.57 -9.23
C ARG A 278 9.48 -3.63 -9.55
N PRO A 279 10.76 -3.25 -9.72
CA PRO A 279 11.85 -4.18 -9.96
C PRO A 279 12.01 -5.23 -8.87
N VAL A 280 12.43 -6.43 -9.30
CA VAL A 280 12.76 -7.56 -8.43
C VAL A 280 14.24 -7.88 -8.57
N ILE A 281 14.97 -7.77 -7.48
CA ILE A 281 16.38 -8.15 -7.37
C ILE A 281 16.40 -9.54 -6.72
N LEU A 282 16.69 -10.56 -7.51
CA LEU A 282 16.58 -11.95 -7.12
C LEU A 282 17.97 -12.56 -6.93
N ARG A 283 18.26 -13.04 -5.72
CA ARG A 283 19.50 -13.77 -5.47
C ARG A 283 19.58 -15.01 -6.37
N ASP A 284 20.71 -15.26 -7.00
CA ASP A 284 20.97 -16.35 -7.95
C ASP A 284 20.56 -17.74 -7.40
N GLN A 285 20.85 -18.03 -6.12
CA GLN A 285 20.45 -19.26 -5.47
C GLN A 285 18.91 -19.50 -5.53
N VAL A 286 18.08 -18.44 -5.50
CA VAL A 286 16.63 -18.56 -5.63
C VAL A 286 16.27 -18.93 -7.07
N ALA A 287 16.93 -18.32 -8.04
CA ALA A 287 16.76 -18.64 -9.46
C ALA A 287 17.21 -20.07 -9.78
N GLU A 288 18.27 -20.56 -9.16
CA GLU A 288 18.79 -21.90 -9.37
C GLU A 288 17.93 -23.00 -8.72
N THR A 289 17.43 -22.74 -7.52
CA THR A 289 16.76 -23.76 -6.69
C THR A 289 15.25 -23.83 -6.85
N THR A 290 14.62 -22.82 -7.48
CA THR A 290 13.16 -22.77 -7.65
C THR A 290 12.75 -22.65 -9.10
N GLN A 291 11.63 -23.27 -9.48
CA GLN A 291 11.07 -23.15 -10.83
C GLN A 291 10.55 -21.73 -11.10
N TRP A 292 9.92 -21.11 -10.10
CA TRP A 292 9.40 -19.75 -10.25
C TRP A 292 10.52 -18.71 -10.39
N GLY A 293 11.66 -18.91 -9.70
CA GLY A 293 12.84 -18.06 -9.83
C GLY A 293 13.43 -18.17 -11.24
N ARG A 294 13.60 -19.39 -11.77
CA ARG A 294 14.03 -19.61 -13.17
C ARG A 294 13.12 -18.90 -14.17
N ASN A 295 11.81 -18.92 -13.93
CA ASN A 295 10.83 -18.28 -14.82
C ASN A 295 10.89 -16.74 -14.79
N LEU A 296 11.61 -16.14 -13.85
CA LEU A 296 11.84 -14.70 -13.76
C LEU A 296 13.08 -14.25 -14.53
N ILE A 297 14.04 -15.13 -14.79
CA ILE A 297 15.28 -14.79 -15.53
C ILE A 297 14.94 -14.17 -16.88
N GLY A 298 15.53 -13.02 -17.17
CA GLY A 298 15.36 -12.30 -18.44
C GLY A 298 14.04 -11.53 -18.58
N ARG A 299 13.19 -11.50 -17.55
CA ARG A 299 12.01 -10.63 -17.55
C ARG A 299 12.42 -9.17 -17.33
N PRO A 300 11.74 -8.19 -17.95
CA PRO A 300 11.97 -6.78 -17.68
C PRO A 300 11.81 -6.47 -16.18
N GLY A 301 12.71 -5.64 -15.65
CA GLY A 301 12.69 -5.26 -14.22
C GLY A 301 13.13 -6.37 -13.27
N VAL A 302 13.74 -7.46 -13.74
CA VAL A 302 14.30 -8.52 -12.91
C VAL A 302 15.84 -8.56 -13.06
N TYR A 303 16.50 -8.42 -11.92
CA TYR A 303 17.95 -8.45 -11.77
C TYR A 303 18.35 -9.72 -11.02
N ILE A 304 19.27 -10.50 -11.57
CA ILE A 304 19.84 -11.68 -10.89
C ILE A 304 21.18 -11.23 -10.29
N VAL A 305 21.35 -11.48 -8.98
CA VAL A 305 22.49 -11.00 -8.20
C VAL A 305 23.12 -12.14 -7.40
N SER A 306 24.45 -12.15 -7.31
CA SER A 306 25.21 -13.10 -6.52
C SER A 306 25.85 -12.44 -5.29
N THR A 307 26.14 -11.15 -5.37
CA THR A 307 26.82 -10.37 -4.34
C THR A 307 25.99 -9.14 -3.93
N VAL A 308 26.35 -8.49 -2.83
CA VAL A 308 25.73 -7.22 -2.40
C VAL A 308 26.14 -6.08 -3.34
N ASP A 309 27.31 -6.11 -3.94
CA ASP A 309 27.70 -5.13 -4.96
C ASP A 309 26.84 -5.25 -6.21
N ASP A 310 26.39 -6.46 -6.58
CA ASP A 310 25.41 -6.61 -7.66
C ASP A 310 24.05 -6.00 -7.29
N VAL A 311 23.65 -6.09 -6.02
CA VAL A 311 22.42 -5.43 -5.52
C VAL A 311 22.56 -3.91 -5.63
N ARG A 312 23.71 -3.35 -5.23
CA ARG A 312 24.01 -1.90 -5.37
C ARG A 312 23.91 -1.46 -6.83
N ASN A 313 24.58 -2.16 -7.73
CA ASN A 313 24.56 -1.85 -9.17
C ASN A 313 23.15 -1.91 -9.75
N ALA A 314 22.34 -2.88 -9.36
CA ALA A 314 20.93 -2.99 -9.77
C ALA A 314 20.11 -1.79 -9.27
N LEU A 315 20.31 -1.35 -8.01
CA LEU A 315 19.64 -0.18 -7.46
C LEU A 315 20.06 1.11 -8.14
N ASP A 316 21.32 1.28 -8.47
CA ASP A 316 21.82 2.43 -9.23
C ASP A 316 21.15 2.51 -10.61
N ASP A 317 21.01 1.40 -11.31
CA ASP A 317 20.32 1.32 -12.61
C ASP A 317 18.83 1.68 -12.46
N ILE A 318 18.14 1.15 -11.43
CA ILE A 318 16.73 1.45 -11.11
C ILE A 318 16.56 2.95 -10.84
N LEU A 319 17.36 3.53 -9.95
CA LEU A 319 17.26 4.94 -9.57
C LEU A 319 17.59 5.89 -10.73
N ASN A 320 18.55 5.53 -11.58
CA ASN A 320 18.87 6.29 -12.78
C ASN A 320 17.74 6.24 -13.80
N THR A 321 17.12 5.08 -14.00
CA THR A 321 15.96 4.92 -14.89
C THR A 321 14.78 5.76 -14.40
N ASP A 322 14.45 5.71 -13.13
CA ASP A 322 13.37 6.53 -12.52
C ASP A 322 13.64 8.03 -12.72
N ARG A 323 14.90 8.48 -12.53
CA ARG A 323 15.29 9.89 -12.72
C ARG A 323 15.14 10.34 -14.17
N ILE A 324 15.57 9.50 -15.12
CA ILE A 324 15.44 9.80 -16.56
C ILE A 324 13.96 9.89 -16.94
N MET A 325 13.12 8.96 -16.47
CA MET A 325 11.69 8.97 -16.77
C MET A 325 11.01 10.21 -16.16
N GLN A 326 11.32 10.58 -14.91
CA GLN A 326 10.77 11.76 -14.29
C GLN A 326 11.15 13.04 -15.03
N THR A 327 12.43 13.18 -15.41
CA THR A 327 12.91 14.33 -16.20
C THR A 327 12.19 14.43 -17.55
N ALA A 328 11.98 13.31 -18.24
CA ALA A 328 11.26 13.29 -19.51
C ALA A 328 9.78 13.68 -19.33
N LEU A 329 9.14 13.22 -18.26
CA LEU A 329 7.75 13.57 -17.94
C LEU A 329 7.61 15.07 -17.63
N ASP A 330 8.51 15.63 -16.83
CA ASP A 330 8.53 17.06 -16.48
C ASP A 330 8.70 17.94 -17.73
N GLN A 331 9.56 17.52 -18.67
CA GLN A 331 9.74 18.21 -19.96
C GLN A 331 8.47 18.17 -20.81
N LEU A 332 7.76 17.03 -20.86
CA LEU A 332 6.51 16.89 -21.60
C LEU A 332 5.40 17.78 -21.00
N ILE A 333 5.29 17.80 -19.67
CA ILE A 333 4.31 18.65 -18.95
C ILE A 333 4.62 20.12 -19.21
N GLY A 334 5.89 20.55 -19.13
CA GLY A 334 6.33 21.91 -19.43
C GLY A 334 5.99 22.34 -20.85
N ALA A 335 6.30 21.52 -21.84
CA ALA A 335 6.01 21.77 -23.26
C ALA A 335 4.49 21.87 -23.52
N TYR A 336 3.68 21.08 -22.83
CA TYR A 336 2.21 21.14 -22.94
C TYR A 336 1.62 22.41 -22.31
N ALA A 337 2.20 22.87 -21.19
CA ALA A 337 1.80 24.11 -20.52
C ALA A 337 2.13 25.37 -21.34
N GLU A 338 3.23 25.38 -22.09
CA GLU A 338 3.63 26.49 -22.97
C GLU A 338 2.80 26.57 -24.26
N THR A 339 2.07 25.51 -24.63
CA THR A 339 1.23 25.46 -25.84
C THR A 339 -0.23 25.87 -25.60
N ARG A 340 -0.61 26.20 -24.38
CA ARG A 340 -1.91 26.75 -23.99
C ARG A 340 -1.84 28.23 -23.61
#